data_52b121ccd5273214656354aabf009513
#
_entry.id   52b121ccd5273214656354aabf009513
#
_cell.length_a   1.000
_cell.length_b   1.000
_cell.length_c   1.000
_cell.angle_alpha   90.00
_cell.angle_beta   90.00
_cell.angle_gamma   90.00
#
_symmetry.space_group_name_H-M   'P 1'
#
loop_
_entity.id
_entity.type
_entity.pdbx_description
1 polymer ?
#
loop_
_entity_poly.entity_id
_entity_poly.type
_entity_poly.pdbx_seq_one_letter_code
_entity_poly.pdbx_strand_id
1 'polypeptide(L)'
;LKARGDSRPERAAADLDQTNPPAQVVADYFVKSNLPNADLLDTAVQQDPNFRVVSASARATVPTQLSHMLGVENMSAPARATAEERFDSMEISLVLDISGSMEGNRLDSLRPAAVSFVDAVIGISETVSVSLVPYSNQVALSPELMGQFNTSDPHDYSYCLNFEEADFNTTAMTPASAGSRVYEHVVSCARRDRCDTHGARPSCSNRAASQILPLSRDRTALYGQINALERASTTSIDMGVKWGAALLDPSLQPAVTNLIASNTIDPGFAGRPVAFGTGSNMKLMVV
;
A
#
# COMPACT_ATOMS: atom_id res chain seq x y z
N LEU A 1 -25.12 30.77 13.18
CA LEU A 1 -24.65 30.68 11.80
C LEU A 1 -24.21 29.23 11.59
N LYS A 2 -25.07 28.42 10.95
CA LYS A 2 -24.71 27.08 10.51
C LYS A 2 -23.72 27.27 9.34
N ALA A 3 -22.42 27.02 9.57
CA ALA A 3 -21.46 26.88 8.50
C ALA A 3 -21.91 25.72 7.60
N ARG A 4 -22.16 26.00 6.33
CA ARG A 4 -22.32 24.97 5.30
C ARG A 4 -21.07 24.11 5.29
N GLY A 5 -21.25 22.79 5.27
CA GLY A 5 -20.24 21.76 5.44
C GLY A 5 -19.14 21.71 4.40
N ASP A 6 -18.27 22.70 4.41
CA ASP A 6 -17.04 22.76 3.66
C ASP A 6 -15.96 23.32 4.60
N SER A 7 -15.67 22.59 5.66
CA SER A 7 -14.67 23.00 6.63
C SER A 7 -13.29 22.86 5.99
N ARG A 8 -12.55 23.95 5.98
CA ARG A 8 -11.19 24.04 5.39
C ARG A 8 -10.16 23.12 6.02
N PRO A 9 -10.25 22.79 7.34
CA PRO A 9 -9.42 21.77 7.95
C PRO A 9 -9.65 20.37 7.38
N GLU A 10 -10.89 20.00 7.01
CA GLU A 10 -11.20 18.70 6.39
C GLU A 10 -10.52 18.56 5.03
N ARG A 11 -10.51 19.63 4.21
CA ARG A 11 -9.77 19.63 2.95
C ARG A 11 -8.27 19.50 3.14
N ALA A 12 -7.72 20.17 4.15
CA ALA A 12 -6.29 20.07 4.45
C ALA A 12 -5.89 18.68 4.95
N ALA A 13 -6.79 17.97 5.65
CA ALA A 13 -6.57 16.59 6.06
C ALA A 13 -6.63 15.63 4.88
N ALA A 14 -7.58 15.86 3.95
CA ALA A 14 -7.79 15.04 2.77
C ALA A 14 -6.86 15.39 1.59
N ASP A 15 -6.20 16.55 1.61
CA ASP A 15 -5.27 16.96 0.55
C ASP A 15 -3.94 16.21 0.71
N LEU A 16 -3.84 15.11 -0.04
CA LEU A 16 -2.66 14.24 -0.09
C LEU A 16 -1.54 14.81 -0.97
N ASP A 17 -1.65 16.04 -1.46
CA ASP A 17 -0.56 16.69 -2.18
C ASP A 17 0.65 16.83 -1.23
N GLN A 18 1.62 15.94 -1.41
CA GLN A 18 2.83 15.87 -0.58
C GLN A 18 3.75 17.08 -0.77
N THR A 19 3.44 17.98 -1.69
CA THR A 19 4.24 19.16 -1.98
C THR A 19 4.06 20.26 -0.91
N ASN A 20 2.90 20.31 -0.23
CA ASN A 20 2.62 21.31 0.79
C ASN A 20 2.28 20.67 2.15
N PRO A 21 2.96 21.07 3.24
CA PRO A 21 2.59 20.64 4.58
C PRO A 21 1.13 20.98 4.91
N PRO A 22 0.38 20.11 5.63
CA PRO A 22 -1.03 20.38 5.96
C PRO A 22 -1.27 21.72 6.67
N ALA A 23 -0.33 22.14 7.51
CA ALA A 23 -0.39 23.46 8.15
C ALA A 23 -0.36 24.61 7.14
N GLN A 24 0.47 24.49 6.09
CA GLN A 24 0.53 25.49 5.01
C GLN A 24 -0.77 25.53 4.21
N VAL A 25 -1.34 24.36 3.92
CA VAL A 25 -2.63 24.25 3.21
C VAL A 25 -3.73 24.98 4.00
N VAL A 26 -3.81 24.78 5.32
CA VAL A 26 -4.76 25.51 6.19
C VAL A 26 -4.52 27.01 6.13
N ALA A 27 -3.27 27.45 6.23
CA ALA A 27 -2.92 28.87 6.17
C ALA A 27 -3.32 29.50 4.82
N ASP A 28 -3.04 28.82 3.71
CA ASP A 28 -3.39 29.29 2.36
C ASP A 28 -4.90 29.39 2.16
N TYR A 29 -5.66 28.40 2.64
CA TYR A 29 -7.14 28.45 2.61
C TYR A 29 -7.66 29.57 3.49
N PHE A 30 -7.07 29.80 4.65
CA PHE A 30 -7.46 30.88 5.54
C PHE A 30 -7.24 32.25 4.90
N VAL A 31 -6.06 32.48 4.31
CA VAL A 31 -5.75 33.70 3.56
C VAL A 31 -6.70 33.91 2.38
N LYS A 32 -6.90 32.86 1.55
CA LYS A 32 -7.83 32.91 0.40
C LYS A 32 -9.27 33.19 0.80
N SER A 33 -9.66 32.95 2.06
CA SER A 33 -11.02 33.22 2.53
C SER A 33 -11.33 34.70 2.67
N ASN A 34 -10.31 35.53 2.76
CA ASN A 34 -10.42 36.97 2.91
C ASN A 34 -11.44 37.39 4.00
N LEU A 35 -11.38 36.73 5.15
CA LEU A 35 -12.26 37.04 6.28
C LEU A 35 -11.80 38.35 6.93
N PRO A 36 -12.65 39.39 7.00
CA PRO A 36 -12.26 40.67 7.58
C PRO A 36 -12.05 40.50 9.10
N ASN A 37 -11.00 41.14 9.60
CA ASN A 37 -10.63 41.16 11.02
C ASN A 37 -10.49 39.78 11.68
N ALA A 38 -10.04 38.79 10.91
CA ALA A 38 -9.81 37.44 11.39
C ALA A 38 -8.34 37.05 11.24
N ASP A 39 -7.78 36.47 12.29
CA ASP A 39 -6.40 36.00 12.37
C ASP A 39 -6.39 34.50 12.64
N LEU A 40 -5.55 33.76 11.89
CA LEU A 40 -5.19 32.38 12.21
C LEU A 40 -4.17 32.41 13.34
N LEU A 41 -4.49 31.80 14.48
CA LEU A 41 -3.65 31.84 15.66
C LEU A 41 -2.65 30.66 15.69
N ASP A 42 -3.13 29.46 15.39
CA ASP A 42 -2.35 28.25 15.50
C ASP A 42 -2.90 27.16 14.57
N THR A 43 -2.00 26.29 14.10
CA THR A 43 -2.33 25.09 13.35
C THR A 43 -1.47 23.94 13.89
N ALA A 44 -2.11 22.93 14.47
CA ALA A 44 -1.45 21.72 14.96
C ALA A 44 -1.77 20.54 14.03
N VAL A 45 -0.74 19.76 13.71
CA VAL A 45 -0.86 18.54 12.90
C VAL A 45 -0.34 17.37 13.70
N GLN A 46 -1.18 16.36 13.91
CA GLN A 46 -0.78 15.03 14.37
C GLN A 46 -0.89 14.08 13.20
N GLN A 47 0.14 13.29 12.94
CA GLN A 47 0.17 12.36 11.83
C GLN A 47 0.85 11.07 12.25
N ASP A 48 0.16 9.96 12.02
CA ASP A 48 0.64 8.59 12.11
C ASP A 48 0.35 7.87 10.79
N PRO A 49 0.90 6.69 10.54
CA PRO A 49 0.69 5.98 9.27
C PRO A 49 -0.78 5.73 8.90
N ASN A 50 -1.69 5.64 9.89
CA ASN A 50 -3.10 5.32 9.66
C ASN A 50 -4.06 6.47 10.00
N PHE A 51 -3.59 7.61 10.49
CA PHE A 51 -4.43 8.76 10.72
C PHE A 51 -3.68 10.10 10.59
N ARG A 52 -4.43 11.12 10.27
CA ARG A 52 -4.00 12.50 10.29
C ARG A 52 -5.05 13.36 10.96
N VAL A 53 -4.66 14.15 11.95
CA VAL A 53 -5.50 15.13 12.62
C VAL A 53 -4.92 16.51 12.37
N VAL A 54 -5.72 17.40 11.83
CA VAL A 54 -5.36 18.80 11.59
C VAL A 54 -6.30 19.67 12.42
N SER A 55 -5.76 20.43 13.35
CA SER A 55 -6.49 21.38 14.18
C SER A 55 -6.06 22.78 13.85
N ALA A 56 -7.02 23.69 13.71
CA ALA A 56 -6.76 25.10 13.51
C ALA A 56 -7.55 25.94 14.50
N SER A 57 -6.91 26.97 15.04
CA SER A 57 -7.56 27.98 15.88
C SER A 57 -7.44 29.36 15.24
N ALA A 58 -8.51 30.09 15.23
CA ALA A 58 -8.58 31.44 14.69
C ALA A 58 -9.33 32.35 15.63
N ARG A 59 -9.18 33.65 15.45
CA ARG A 59 -9.89 34.69 16.19
C ARG A 59 -10.38 35.74 15.22
N ALA A 60 -11.62 36.14 15.36
CA ALA A 60 -12.16 37.31 14.67
C ALA A 60 -12.43 38.42 15.66
N THR A 61 -12.13 39.65 15.26
CA THR A 61 -12.49 40.87 16.02
C THR A 61 -13.71 41.48 15.40
N VAL A 62 -14.80 41.55 16.17
CA VAL A 62 -16.10 42.04 15.71
C VAL A 62 -16.36 43.39 16.38
N PRO A 63 -16.57 44.48 15.63
CA PRO A 63 -16.96 45.76 16.21
C PRO A 63 -18.35 45.66 16.81
N THR A 64 -18.56 46.24 18.00
CA THR A 64 -19.84 46.19 18.70
C THR A 64 -20.59 47.48 18.50
N GLN A 65 -21.89 47.41 18.29
CA GLN A 65 -22.74 48.62 18.15
C GLN A 65 -23.35 49.03 19.50
N LEU A 66 -23.91 48.09 20.23
CA LEU A 66 -24.56 48.39 21.54
C LEU A 66 -23.56 48.46 22.69
N SER A 67 -22.59 47.56 22.75
CA SER A 67 -21.57 47.54 23.80
C SER A 67 -20.57 48.69 23.69
N HIS A 68 -20.50 49.36 22.51
CA HIS A 68 -19.72 50.57 22.30
C HIS A 68 -20.21 51.71 23.23
N MET A 69 -21.51 51.81 23.48
CA MET A 69 -22.06 52.78 24.44
C MET A 69 -21.60 52.52 25.90
N LEU A 70 -21.12 51.31 26.19
CA LEU A 70 -20.57 50.93 27.50
C LEU A 70 -19.03 50.89 27.52
N GLY A 71 -18.39 51.44 26.47
CA GLY A 71 -16.93 51.51 26.37
C GLY A 71 -16.27 50.26 25.79
N VAL A 72 -17.06 49.27 25.30
CA VAL A 72 -16.53 48.04 24.64
C VAL A 72 -16.62 48.20 23.16
N GLU A 73 -15.55 48.62 22.50
CA GLU A 73 -15.51 48.89 21.05
C GLU A 73 -15.50 47.59 20.19
N ASN A 74 -14.79 46.60 20.67
CA ASN A 74 -14.60 45.36 19.93
C ASN A 74 -14.81 44.15 20.82
N MET A 75 -15.33 43.06 20.22
CA MET A 75 -15.49 41.76 20.86
C MET A 75 -14.65 40.71 20.13
N SER A 76 -13.95 39.87 20.88
CA SER A 76 -13.18 38.78 20.37
C SER A 76 -14.05 37.54 20.24
N ALA A 77 -14.08 36.95 19.03
CA ALA A 77 -14.80 35.73 18.72
C ALA A 77 -13.74 34.62 18.37
N PRO A 78 -13.37 33.79 19.35
CA PRO A 78 -12.48 32.67 19.07
C PRO A 78 -13.22 31.56 18.33
N ALA A 79 -12.54 30.89 17.40
CA ALA A 79 -13.02 29.72 16.69
C ALA A 79 -11.96 28.63 16.66
N ARG A 80 -12.36 27.39 16.75
CA ARG A 80 -11.50 26.22 16.59
C ARG A 80 -12.20 25.21 15.67
N ALA A 81 -11.42 24.59 14.80
CA ALA A 81 -11.88 23.50 13.95
C ALA A 81 -10.83 22.38 13.98
N THR A 82 -11.28 21.14 13.93
CA THR A 82 -10.45 19.95 13.82
C THR A 82 -11.03 19.08 12.72
N ALA A 83 -10.16 18.60 11.84
CA ALA A 83 -10.47 17.58 10.85
C ALA A 83 -9.61 16.35 11.12
N GLU A 84 -10.19 15.18 11.03
CA GLU A 84 -9.52 13.91 11.18
C GLU A 84 -9.75 13.09 9.92
N GLU A 85 -8.66 12.58 9.36
CA GLU A 85 -8.65 11.56 8.33
C GLU A 85 -8.08 10.28 8.94
N ARG A 86 -8.80 9.19 8.81
CA ARG A 86 -8.42 7.90 9.38
C ARG A 86 -8.58 6.82 8.34
N PHE A 87 -7.57 5.95 8.23
CA PHE A 87 -7.65 4.75 7.39
C PHE A 87 -8.08 3.57 8.26
N ASP A 88 -9.24 3.00 7.93
CA ASP A 88 -9.79 1.83 8.64
C ASP A 88 -9.09 0.54 8.23
N SER A 89 -8.50 0.51 7.03
CA SER A 89 -7.76 -0.65 6.53
C SER A 89 -6.56 -0.23 5.68
N MET A 90 -5.54 -1.09 5.68
CA MET A 90 -4.35 -0.91 4.86
C MET A 90 -4.05 -2.19 4.08
N GLU A 91 -3.77 -2.03 2.80
CA GLU A 91 -3.30 -3.08 1.90
C GLU A 91 -1.88 -2.73 1.47
N ILE A 92 -0.93 -3.55 1.88
CA ILE A 92 0.50 -3.29 1.67
C ILE A 92 1.08 -4.36 0.77
N SER A 93 1.81 -3.94 -0.24
CA SER A 93 2.65 -4.80 -1.07
C SER A 93 4.11 -4.44 -0.84
N LEU A 94 4.86 -5.34 -0.22
CA LEU A 94 6.29 -5.20 0.07
C LEU A 94 7.08 -5.97 -0.98
N VAL A 95 7.67 -5.24 -1.92
CA VAL A 95 8.41 -5.76 -3.07
C VAL A 95 9.89 -5.80 -2.71
N LEU A 96 10.46 -6.99 -2.60
CA LEU A 96 11.79 -7.22 -2.04
C LEU A 96 12.76 -7.73 -3.12
N ASP A 97 13.78 -6.95 -3.41
CA ASP A 97 14.85 -7.36 -4.32
C ASP A 97 15.69 -8.48 -3.69
N ILE A 98 15.67 -9.66 -4.33
CA ILE A 98 16.51 -10.80 -3.98
C ILE A 98 17.47 -11.16 -5.13
N SER A 99 17.72 -10.25 -6.06
CA SER A 99 18.57 -10.48 -7.22
C SER A 99 20.04 -10.63 -6.86
N GLY A 100 20.85 -10.98 -7.86
CA GLY A 100 22.29 -11.16 -7.69
C GLY A 100 23.02 -9.91 -7.20
N SER A 101 22.51 -8.71 -7.50
CA SER A 101 23.04 -7.43 -7.02
C SER A 101 22.91 -7.22 -5.51
N MET A 102 22.05 -8.01 -4.84
CA MET A 102 21.88 -8.02 -3.38
C MET A 102 22.96 -8.85 -2.66
N GLU A 103 24.07 -9.13 -3.33
CA GLU A 103 25.21 -9.86 -2.74
C GLU A 103 25.86 -9.09 -1.60
N GLY A 104 26.42 -9.84 -0.63
CA GLY A 104 27.06 -9.29 0.57
C GLY A 104 26.06 -8.75 1.58
N ASN A 105 26.37 -7.63 2.20
CA ASN A 105 25.60 -7.06 3.31
C ASN A 105 24.23 -6.49 2.90
N ARG A 106 23.89 -6.39 1.60
CA ARG A 106 22.64 -5.76 1.17
C ARG A 106 21.43 -6.59 1.58
N LEU A 107 21.41 -7.87 1.27
CA LEU A 107 20.32 -8.76 1.68
C LEU A 107 20.28 -8.93 3.21
N ASP A 108 21.45 -8.94 3.87
CA ASP A 108 21.54 -9.01 5.33
C ASP A 108 20.99 -7.74 6.02
N SER A 109 21.07 -6.59 5.35
CA SER A 109 20.45 -5.34 5.81
C SER A 109 18.98 -5.26 5.46
N LEU A 110 18.55 -5.81 4.32
CA LEU A 110 17.16 -5.81 3.87
C LEU A 110 16.27 -6.59 4.83
N ARG A 111 16.68 -7.78 5.26
CA ARG A 111 15.86 -8.65 6.12
C ARG A 111 15.43 -7.96 7.43
N PRO A 112 16.33 -7.40 8.27
CA PRO A 112 15.90 -6.72 9.50
C PRO A 112 15.10 -5.45 9.21
N ALA A 113 15.38 -4.73 8.13
CA ALA A 113 14.59 -3.56 7.74
C ALA A 113 13.15 -3.95 7.35
N ALA A 114 12.99 -5.00 6.56
CA ALA A 114 11.68 -5.53 6.17
C ALA A 114 10.90 -6.08 7.39
N VAL A 115 11.55 -6.78 8.31
CA VAL A 115 10.93 -7.24 9.56
C VAL A 115 10.46 -6.06 10.39
N SER A 116 11.31 -5.03 10.57
CA SER A 116 10.95 -3.83 11.33
C SER A 116 9.79 -3.06 10.71
N PHE A 117 9.76 -2.97 9.38
CA PHE A 117 8.64 -2.37 8.65
C PHE A 117 7.33 -3.15 8.88
N VAL A 118 7.37 -4.48 8.70
CA VAL A 118 6.19 -5.35 8.93
C VAL A 118 5.70 -5.22 10.37
N ASP A 119 6.61 -5.19 11.35
CA ASP A 119 6.24 -5.04 12.76
C ASP A 119 5.54 -3.69 13.03
N ALA A 120 6.09 -2.63 12.46
CA ALA A 120 5.51 -1.30 12.57
C ALA A 120 4.09 -1.24 11.98
N VAL A 121 3.88 -1.75 10.76
CA VAL A 121 2.59 -1.63 10.09
C VAL A 121 1.51 -2.55 10.65
N ILE A 122 1.86 -3.80 11.03
CA ILE A 122 0.90 -4.73 11.65
C ILE A 122 0.47 -4.23 13.05
N GLY A 123 1.34 -3.47 13.74
CA GLY A 123 1.01 -2.85 15.02
C GLY A 123 -0.05 -1.75 14.94
N ILE A 124 -0.29 -1.18 13.76
CA ILE A 124 -1.17 -0.03 13.59
C ILE A 124 -2.66 -0.41 13.66
N SER A 125 -3.06 -1.51 13.02
CA SER A 125 -4.47 -1.90 12.91
C SER A 125 -4.63 -3.41 12.69
N GLU A 126 -5.72 -3.95 13.22
CA GLU A 126 -6.16 -5.34 12.99
C GLU A 126 -6.52 -5.60 11.52
N THR A 127 -6.74 -4.56 10.75
CA THR A 127 -7.20 -4.61 9.36
C THR A 127 -6.08 -4.38 8.34
N VAL A 128 -4.82 -4.47 8.75
CA VAL A 128 -3.66 -4.42 7.83
C VAL A 128 -3.48 -5.78 7.16
N SER A 129 -3.24 -5.78 5.85
CA SER A 129 -2.74 -6.94 5.10
C SER A 129 -1.41 -6.60 4.44
N VAL A 130 -0.45 -7.50 4.55
CA VAL A 130 0.86 -7.39 3.93
C VAL A 130 1.03 -8.52 2.93
N SER A 131 1.36 -8.18 1.69
CA SER A 131 1.82 -9.13 0.69
C SER A 131 3.32 -9.01 0.52
N LEU A 132 4.05 -10.13 0.56
CA LEU A 132 5.48 -10.16 0.24
C LEU A 132 5.66 -10.56 -1.22
N VAL A 133 6.47 -9.80 -1.94
CA VAL A 133 6.79 -10.02 -3.36
C VAL A 133 8.30 -10.05 -3.53
N PRO A 134 8.96 -11.17 -3.20
CA PRO A 134 10.37 -11.32 -3.51
C PRO A 134 10.56 -11.41 -5.04
N TYR A 135 11.46 -10.61 -5.60
CA TYR A 135 11.72 -10.63 -7.03
C TYR A 135 13.20 -10.73 -7.37
N SER A 136 13.47 -11.35 -8.51
CA SER A 136 14.75 -11.30 -9.20
C SER A 136 14.51 -10.93 -10.67
N ASN A 137 14.90 -11.72 -11.65
CA ASN A 137 14.46 -11.55 -13.04
C ASN A 137 13.03 -12.08 -13.29
N GLN A 138 12.51 -12.85 -12.35
CA GLN A 138 11.13 -13.31 -12.30
C GLN A 138 10.58 -13.18 -10.87
N VAL A 139 9.26 -13.27 -10.75
CA VAL A 139 8.56 -13.37 -9.49
C VAL A 139 7.94 -14.76 -9.41
N ALA A 140 8.29 -15.50 -8.36
CA ALA A 140 7.75 -16.85 -8.16
C ALA A 140 6.42 -16.79 -7.38
N LEU A 141 5.47 -17.60 -7.79
CA LEU A 141 4.18 -17.79 -7.15
C LEU A 141 4.19 -19.08 -6.33
N SER A 142 3.28 -19.19 -5.37
CA SER A 142 2.94 -20.50 -4.83
C SER A 142 2.09 -21.29 -5.85
N PRO A 143 2.08 -22.64 -5.77
CA PRO A 143 1.20 -23.46 -6.64
C PRO A 143 -0.27 -23.02 -6.57
N GLU A 144 -0.74 -22.66 -5.37
CA GLU A 144 -2.12 -22.24 -5.13
C GLU A 144 -2.44 -20.91 -5.83
N LEU A 145 -1.51 -19.95 -5.77
CA LEU A 145 -1.66 -18.66 -6.46
C LEU A 145 -1.54 -18.83 -7.99
N MET A 146 -0.60 -19.66 -8.45
CA MET A 146 -0.45 -20.00 -9.87
C MET A 146 -1.72 -20.61 -10.43
N GLY A 147 -2.36 -21.51 -9.67
CA GLY A 147 -3.62 -22.16 -10.04
C GLY A 147 -4.81 -21.21 -10.21
N GLN A 148 -4.67 -19.93 -9.85
CA GLN A 148 -5.69 -18.91 -10.08
C GLN A 148 -5.65 -18.32 -11.50
N PHE A 149 -4.69 -18.69 -12.33
CA PHE A 149 -4.53 -18.15 -13.68
C PHE A 149 -4.58 -19.24 -14.75
N ASN A 150 -5.12 -18.89 -15.92
CA ASN A 150 -4.97 -19.73 -17.09
C ASN A 150 -3.54 -19.55 -17.64
N THR A 151 -2.86 -20.65 -17.89
CA THR A 151 -1.46 -20.64 -18.33
C THR A 151 -1.23 -21.50 -19.56
N SER A 152 -0.27 -21.09 -20.40
CA SER A 152 0.27 -21.95 -21.45
C SER A 152 1.18 -23.03 -20.87
N ASP A 153 1.32 -24.14 -21.55
CA ASP A 153 2.30 -25.21 -21.26
C ASP A 153 2.48 -25.53 -19.76
N PRO A 154 1.41 -25.96 -19.05
CA PRO A 154 1.45 -26.16 -17.61
C PRO A 154 2.46 -27.25 -17.21
N HIS A 155 3.25 -26.96 -16.17
CA HIS A 155 4.20 -27.89 -15.56
C HIS A 155 4.23 -27.69 -14.03
N ASP A 156 4.94 -28.56 -13.30
CA ASP A 156 4.90 -28.62 -11.82
C ASP A 156 6.25 -28.32 -11.15
N TYR A 157 7.24 -27.80 -11.87
CA TYR A 157 8.60 -27.61 -11.34
C TYR A 157 9.00 -26.15 -11.12
N SER A 158 8.25 -25.20 -11.64
CA SER A 158 8.39 -23.76 -11.36
C SER A 158 7.07 -23.04 -11.58
N TYR A 159 6.85 -21.92 -10.92
CA TYR A 159 5.57 -21.20 -10.91
C TYR A 159 5.81 -19.70 -11.12
N CYS A 160 6.15 -19.31 -12.34
CA CYS A 160 6.28 -17.91 -12.75
C CYS A 160 5.46 -17.64 -14.00
N LEU A 161 4.86 -16.47 -14.05
CA LEU A 161 4.15 -15.95 -15.23
C LEU A 161 5.01 -14.93 -15.93
N ASN A 162 5.07 -15.00 -17.24
CA ASN A 162 5.61 -13.95 -18.09
C ASN A 162 4.50 -12.99 -18.54
N PHE A 163 4.85 -11.74 -18.80
CA PHE A 163 3.95 -10.68 -19.22
C PHE A 163 4.33 -10.18 -20.60
N GLU A 164 3.32 -9.81 -21.39
CA GLU A 164 3.50 -9.05 -22.60
C GLU A 164 3.70 -7.56 -22.28
N GLU A 165 4.26 -6.79 -23.20
CA GLU A 165 4.49 -5.35 -23.03
C GLU A 165 3.21 -4.60 -22.61
N ALA A 166 2.07 -4.99 -23.17
CA ALA A 166 0.77 -4.39 -22.85
C ALA A 166 0.33 -4.61 -21.39
N ASP A 167 0.77 -5.69 -20.75
CA ASP A 167 0.42 -5.99 -19.35
C ASP A 167 1.04 -4.99 -18.37
N PHE A 168 2.15 -4.35 -18.74
CA PHE A 168 2.81 -3.33 -17.90
C PHE A 168 2.11 -1.97 -17.95
N ASN A 169 1.17 -1.75 -18.84
CA ASN A 169 0.36 -0.53 -18.91
C ASN A 169 -0.81 -0.51 -17.91
N THR A 170 -1.02 -1.59 -17.18
CA THR A 170 -2.11 -1.72 -16.20
C THR A 170 -1.63 -2.45 -14.95
N THR A 171 -2.27 -2.17 -13.81
CA THR A 171 -2.07 -2.93 -12.57
C THR A 171 -2.90 -4.21 -12.55
N ALA A 172 -3.96 -4.27 -13.36
CA ALA A 172 -4.92 -5.37 -13.36
C ALA A 172 -4.30 -6.70 -13.84
N MET A 173 -4.81 -7.78 -13.27
CA MET A 173 -4.60 -9.16 -13.72
C MET A 173 -5.96 -9.83 -13.99
N THR A 174 -5.98 -10.86 -14.81
CA THR A 174 -7.21 -11.60 -15.13
C THR A 174 -7.12 -13.02 -14.56
N PRO A 175 -7.66 -13.28 -13.36
CA PRO A 175 -7.78 -14.65 -12.86
C PRO A 175 -8.64 -15.53 -13.77
N ALA A 176 -8.39 -16.83 -13.76
CA ALA A 176 -9.13 -17.82 -14.57
C ALA A 176 -10.65 -17.78 -14.31
N SER A 177 -11.06 -17.48 -13.07
CA SER A 177 -12.46 -17.31 -12.69
C SER A 177 -13.10 -16.01 -13.19
N ALA A 178 -12.29 -15.05 -13.66
CA ALA A 178 -12.76 -13.73 -14.11
C ALA A 178 -12.65 -13.53 -15.63
N GLY A 179 -11.92 -14.40 -16.34
CA GLY A 179 -11.75 -14.28 -17.79
C GLY A 179 -10.91 -15.38 -18.42
N SER A 180 -10.73 -15.28 -19.74
CA SER A 180 -10.02 -16.27 -20.55
C SER A 180 -8.59 -15.89 -20.92
N ARG A 181 -8.01 -14.85 -20.30
CA ARG A 181 -6.61 -14.46 -20.53
C ARG A 181 -5.70 -15.65 -20.20
N VAL A 182 -4.79 -16.00 -21.09
CA VAL A 182 -3.77 -17.02 -20.89
C VAL A 182 -2.43 -16.33 -20.73
N TYR A 183 -1.74 -16.59 -19.63
CA TYR A 183 -0.38 -16.11 -19.37
C TYR A 183 0.65 -17.16 -19.76
N GLU A 184 1.81 -16.73 -20.21
CA GLU A 184 2.92 -17.62 -20.48
C GLU A 184 3.46 -18.19 -19.17
N HIS A 185 3.48 -19.52 -19.03
CA HIS A 185 4.13 -20.21 -17.93
C HIS A 185 5.63 -20.31 -18.21
N VAL A 186 6.46 -19.64 -17.41
CA VAL A 186 7.88 -19.54 -17.66
C VAL A 186 8.55 -20.91 -17.49
N VAL A 187 9.10 -21.45 -18.57
CA VAL A 187 9.95 -22.64 -18.55
C VAL A 187 11.36 -22.23 -18.15
N SER A 188 11.61 -22.15 -16.87
CA SER A 188 12.90 -21.72 -16.29
C SER A 188 14.00 -22.78 -16.41
N CYS A 189 13.61 -24.04 -16.50
CA CYS A 189 14.51 -25.17 -16.63
C CYS A 189 13.97 -26.14 -17.66
N ALA A 190 14.81 -26.59 -18.58
CA ALA A 190 14.40 -27.51 -19.65
C ALA A 190 13.92 -28.89 -19.15
N ARG A 191 14.18 -29.23 -17.88
CA ARG A 191 13.72 -30.42 -17.15
C ARG A 191 13.94 -30.22 -15.66
N ARG A 192 13.11 -30.88 -14.82
CA ARG A 192 13.22 -30.89 -13.36
C ARG A 192 14.63 -31.27 -12.86
N ASP A 193 15.26 -32.23 -13.51
CA ASP A 193 16.60 -32.76 -13.22
C ASP A 193 17.74 -31.81 -13.60
N ARG A 194 17.52 -30.81 -14.43
CA ARG A 194 18.54 -29.83 -14.83
C ARG A 194 18.55 -28.55 -13.99
N CYS A 195 17.50 -28.27 -13.24
CA CYS A 195 17.49 -27.15 -12.31
C CYS A 195 18.46 -27.35 -11.12
N ASP A 196 18.60 -28.60 -10.68
CA ASP A 196 19.36 -28.94 -9.48
C ASP A 196 20.84 -29.24 -9.72
N THR A 197 21.25 -29.56 -10.97
CA THR A 197 22.55 -30.20 -11.24
C THR A 197 23.66 -29.27 -11.72
N HIS A 198 23.42 -28.01 -12.07
CA HIS A 198 24.44 -27.17 -12.71
C HIS A 198 24.80 -25.87 -11.98
N GLY A 199 24.42 -25.69 -10.71
CA GLY A 199 24.77 -24.47 -9.96
C GLY A 199 24.21 -23.18 -10.57
N ALA A 200 23.54 -23.27 -11.72
CA ALA A 200 22.84 -22.16 -12.32
C ALA A 200 21.55 -21.93 -11.52
N ARG A 201 21.41 -20.73 -10.97
CA ARG A 201 20.19 -20.34 -10.28
C ARG A 201 19.07 -20.20 -11.30
N PRO A 202 17.96 -20.90 -11.11
CA PRO A 202 16.84 -20.81 -12.05
C PRO A 202 16.32 -19.37 -12.09
N SER A 203 15.88 -18.91 -13.26
CA SER A 203 15.23 -17.60 -13.40
C SER A 203 13.92 -17.54 -12.62
N CYS A 204 13.21 -18.64 -12.50
CA CYS A 204 12.03 -18.81 -11.66
C CYS A 204 12.39 -19.73 -10.48
N SER A 205 12.42 -19.18 -9.28
CA SER A 205 12.76 -19.93 -8.07
C SER A 205 11.62 -20.84 -7.66
N ASN A 206 11.92 -22.10 -7.29
CA ASN A 206 10.94 -23.02 -6.70
C ASN A 206 10.99 -23.04 -5.16
N ARG A 207 11.79 -22.17 -4.54
CA ARG A 207 11.91 -22.08 -3.08
C ARG A 207 10.73 -21.34 -2.49
N ALA A 208 10.11 -21.89 -1.45
CA ALA A 208 8.97 -21.29 -0.78
C ALA A 208 9.23 -19.84 -0.32
N ALA A 209 10.43 -19.55 0.22
CA ALA A 209 10.79 -18.21 0.66
C ALA A 209 10.88 -17.17 -0.48
N SER A 210 11.07 -17.62 -1.72
CA SER A 210 11.11 -16.75 -2.91
C SER A 210 9.76 -16.55 -3.58
N GLN A 211 8.70 -17.21 -3.09
CA GLN A 211 7.36 -17.11 -3.66
C GLN A 211 6.60 -15.92 -3.07
N ILE A 212 5.61 -15.43 -3.81
CA ILE A 212 4.67 -14.45 -3.26
C ILE A 212 3.94 -15.04 -2.06
N LEU A 213 3.90 -14.29 -0.96
CA LEU A 213 2.98 -14.50 0.16
C LEU A 213 1.87 -13.45 0.07
N PRO A 214 0.68 -13.80 -0.42
CA PRO A 214 -0.38 -12.82 -0.59
C PRO A 214 -1.11 -12.56 0.73
N LEU A 215 -1.50 -11.32 0.98
CA LEU A 215 -2.42 -10.86 2.02
C LEU A 215 -2.27 -11.60 3.36
N SER A 216 -1.18 -11.37 4.06
CA SER A 216 -0.93 -11.97 5.38
C SER A 216 -0.87 -10.89 6.46
N ARG A 217 -1.26 -11.24 7.68
CA ARG A 217 -0.95 -10.51 8.92
C ARG A 217 -0.27 -11.41 9.95
N ASP A 218 -0.01 -12.65 9.59
CA ASP A 218 0.72 -13.58 10.44
C ASP A 218 2.20 -13.18 10.50
N ARG A 219 2.60 -12.59 11.63
CA ARG A 219 3.98 -12.19 11.88
C ARG A 219 4.95 -13.35 11.74
N THR A 220 4.54 -14.55 12.19
CA THR A 220 5.42 -15.72 12.15
C THR A 220 5.71 -16.12 10.70
N ALA A 221 4.69 -16.15 9.86
CA ALA A 221 4.83 -16.45 8.45
C ALA A 221 5.66 -15.38 7.71
N LEU A 222 5.34 -14.09 7.93
CA LEU A 222 6.03 -12.96 7.32
C LEU A 222 7.51 -12.92 7.71
N TYR A 223 7.82 -13.00 9.01
CA TYR A 223 9.22 -12.97 9.49
C TYR A 223 9.99 -14.22 9.06
N GLY A 224 9.34 -15.40 9.13
CA GLY A 224 9.92 -16.65 8.68
C GLY A 224 10.35 -16.57 7.22
N GLN A 225 9.48 -16.06 6.36
CA GLN A 225 9.78 -15.91 4.93
C GLN A 225 10.86 -14.85 4.68
N ILE A 226 10.76 -13.65 5.30
CA ILE A 226 11.76 -12.57 5.13
C ILE A 226 13.16 -13.08 5.55
N ASN A 227 13.25 -13.75 6.70
CA ASN A 227 14.53 -14.27 7.18
C ASN A 227 15.10 -15.42 6.34
N ALA A 228 14.23 -16.16 5.64
CA ALA A 228 14.62 -17.25 4.74
C ALA A 228 14.86 -16.81 3.29
N LEU A 229 14.74 -15.50 2.97
CA LEU A 229 15.06 -14.99 1.64
C LEU A 229 16.51 -15.33 1.27
N GLU A 230 16.70 -15.83 0.08
CA GLU A 230 18.02 -16.11 -0.47
C GLU A 230 18.20 -15.41 -1.80
N ARG A 231 19.44 -15.07 -2.08
CA ARG A 231 19.83 -14.47 -3.33
C ARG A 231 19.48 -15.35 -4.53
N ALA A 232 18.86 -14.76 -5.52
CA ALA A 232 18.49 -15.41 -6.78
C ALA A 232 19.38 -14.92 -7.96
N SER A 233 18.83 -14.91 -9.16
CA SER A 233 19.51 -14.64 -10.44
C SER A 233 19.69 -13.14 -10.74
N THR A 234 19.42 -12.72 -11.96
CA THR A 234 19.47 -11.34 -12.46
C THR A 234 18.28 -10.51 -11.93
N THR A 235 18.14 -9.25 -12.35
CA THR A 235 17.18 -8.29 -11.82
C THR A 235 16.20 -7.84 -12.90
N SER A 236 14.90 -7.82 -12.58
CA SER A 236 13.81 -7.25 -13.38
C SER A 236 12.84 -6.56 -12.43
N ILE A 237 13.07 -5.28 -12.18
CA ILE A 237 12.27 -4.50 -11.22
C ILE A 237 10.81 -4.36 -11.71
N ASP A 238 10.61 -4.29 -13.02
CA ASP A 238 9.32 -4.26 -13.68
C ASP A 238 8.43 -5.45 -13.28
N MET A 239 8.99 -6.65 -13.21
CA MET A 239 8.29 -7.86 -12.75
C MET A 239 7.87 -7.73 -11.28
N GLY A 240 8.76 -7.24 -10.42
CA GLY A 240 8.46 -7.00 -9.01
C GLY A 240 7.35 -5.96 -8.83
N VAL A 241 7.46 -4.83 -9.53
CA VAL A 241 6.47 -3.74 -9.51
C VAL A 241 5.12 -4.21 -10.08
N LYS A 242 5.12 -4.95 -11.19
CA LYS A 242 3.87 -5.48 -11.78
C LYS A 242 3.12 -6.35 -10.78
N TRP A 243 3.79 -7.31 -10.13
CA TRP A 243 3.16 -8.16 -9.14
C TRP A 243 2.77 -7.41 -7.87
N GLY A 244 3.63 -6.48 -7.41
CA GLY A 244 3.33 -5.62 -6.26
C GLY A 244 2.08 -4.79 -6.47
N ALA A 245 1.92 -4.19 -7.65
CA ALA A 245 0.74 -3.43 -8.02
C ALA A 245 -0.50 -4.32 -8.22
N ALA A 246 -0.34 -5.49 -8.84
CA ALA A 246 -1.43 -6.44 -9.06
C ALA A 246 -2.05 -6.93 -7.75
N LEU A 247 -1.24 -7.19 -6.71
CA LEU A 247 -1.74 -7.61 -5.39
C LEU A 247 -2.52 -6.51 -4.65
N LEU A 248 -2.47 -5.28 -5.15
CA LEU A 248 -3.28 -4.15 -4.67
C LEU A 248 -4.47 -3.85 -5.59
N ASP A 249 -4.57 -4.51 -6.74
CA ASP A 249 -5.60 -4.24 -7.73
C ASP A 249 -6.87 -5.07 -7.48
N PRO A 250 -8.06 -4.44 -7.47
CA PRO A 250 -9.34 -5.14 -7.25
C PRO A 250 -9.62 -6.28 -8.23
N SER A 251 -8.97 -6.30 -9.40
CA SER A 251 -9.11 -7.39 -10.37
C SER A 251 -8.68 -8.75 -9.82
N LEU A 252 -7.86 -8.78 -8.75
CA LEU A 252 -7.47 -10.01 -8.07
C LEU A 252 -8.47 -10.53 -7.03
N GLN A 253 -9.55 -9.81 -6.71
CA GLN A 253 -10.57 -10.28 -5.74
C GLN A 253 -11.07 -11.70 -6.02
N PRO A 254 -11.36 -12.12 -7.28
CA PRO A 254 -11.80 -13.49 -7.55
C PRO A 254 -10.76 -14.54 -7.17
N ALA A 255 -9.47 -14.28 -7.42
CA ALA A 255 -8.37 -15.15 -7.01
C ALA A 255 -8.26 -15.23 -5.48
N VAL A 256 -8.31 -14.08 -4.79
CA VAL A 256 -8.28 -14.01 -3.33
C VAL A 256 -9.44 -14.77 -2.72
N THR A 257 -10.65 -14.66 -3.28
CA THR A 257 -11.84 -15.41 -2.82
C THR A 257 -11.61 -16.92 -2.89
N ASN A 258 -11.03 -17.42 -3.99
CA ASN A 258 -10.71 -18.83 -4.15
C ASN A 258 -9.60 -19.27 -3.16
N LEU A 259 -8.59 -18.42 -2.94
CA LEU A 259 -7.51 -18.71 -1.98
C LEU A 259 -7.99 -18.71 -0.53
N ILE A 260 -9.00 -17.92 -0.20
CA ILE A 260 -9.70 -18.01 1.10
C ILE A 260 -10.45 -19.32 1.20
N ALA A 261 -11.18 -19.73 0.16
CA ALA A 261 -11.93 -20.99 0.14
C ALA A 261 -11.02 -22.23 0.29
N SER A 262 -9.76 -22.13 -0.16
CA SER A 262 -8.74 -23.18 0.03
C SER A 262 -7.92 -23.02 1.31
N ASN A 263 -8.27 -22.12 2.22
CA ASN A 263 -7.54 -21.78 3.45
C ASN A 263 -6.08 -21.33 3.24
N THR A 264 -5.75 -20.81 2.07
CA THR A 264 -4.43 -20.22 1.76
C THR A 264 -4.33 -18.78 2.28
N ILE A 265 -5.43 -18.04 2.28
CA ILE A 265 -5.54 -16.66 2.79
C ILE A 265 -6.56 -16.63 3.93
N ASP A 266 -6.30 -15.81 4.94
CA ASP A 266 -7.20 -15.62 6.09
C ASP A 266 -8.58 -15.09 5.63
N PRO A 267 -9.70 -15.69 6.08
CA PRO A 267 -11.04 -15.21 5.76
C PRO A 267 -11.32 -13.75 6.14
N GLY A 268 -10.58 -13.19 7.09
CA GLY A 268 -10.64 -11.78 7.46
C GLY A 268 -10.29 -10.81 6.33
N PHE A 269 -9.68 -11.31 5.25
CA PHE A 269 -9.35 -10.53 4.05
C PHE A 269 -10.37 -10.66 2.92
N ALA A 270 -11.56 -11.20 3.19
CA ALA A 270 -12.62 -11.28 2.19
C ALA A 270 -12.95 -9.89 1.60
N GLY A 271 -13.14 -9.83 0.28
CA GLY A 271 -13.41 -8.59 -0.45
C GLY A 271 -12.17 -7.74 -0.76
N ARG A 272 -10.97 -8.24 -0.45
CA ARG A 272 -9.70 -7.58 -0.86
C ARG A 272 -9.14 -8.17 -2.15
N PRO A 273 -8.32 -7.37 -2.86
CA PRO A 273 -8.04 -5.93 -2.69
C PRO A 273 -9.29 -5.09 -2.91
N VAL A 274 -9.55 -4.09 -2.06
CA VAL A 274 -10.74 -3.23 -2.19
C VAL A 274 -10.65 -2.32 -3.41
N ALA A 275 -11.78 -1.76 -3.85
CA ALA A 275 -11.81 -0.84 -4.98
C ALA A 275 -10.94 0.41 -4.72
N PHE A 276 -10.33 0.97 -5.77
CA PHE A 276 -9.62 2.24 -5.67
C PHE A 276 -10.59 3.37 -5.31
N GLY A 277 -10.12 4.33 -4.50
CA GLY A 277 -10.91 5.49 -4.10
C GLY A 277 -11.95 5.21 -3.02
N THR A 278 -11.96 4.04 -2.39
CA THR A 278 -12.73 3.80 -1.17
C THR A 278 -12.07 4.55 -0.02
N GLY A 279 -12.73 5.60 0.48
CA GLY A 279 -12.16 6.67 1.30
C GLY A 279 -11.52 6.28 2.63
N SER A 280 -11.66 5.05 3.11
CA SER A 280 -11.07 4.60 4.38
C SER A 280 -10.01 3.49 4.21
N ASN A 281 -9.59 3.20 2.97
CA ASN A 281 -8.58 2.19 2.70
C ASN A 281 -7.33 2.80 2.07
N MET A 282 -6.17 2.54 2.68
CA MET A 282 -4.87 2.92 2.14
C MET A 282 -4.26 1.73 1.38
N LYS A 283 -3.74 2.00 0.19
CA LYS A 283 -2.92 1.06 -0.59
C LYS A 283 -1.50 1.58 -0.66
N LEU A 284 -0.56 0.75 -0.25
CA LEU A 284 0.86 1.13 -0.21
C LEU A 284 1.70 0.05 -0.89
N MET A 285 2.50 0.45 -1.85
CA MET A 285 3.57 -0.39 -2.39
C MET A 285 4.92 0.17 -1.97
N VAL A 286 5.75 -0.68 -1.39
CA VAL A 286 7.13 -0.37 -0.98
C VAL A 286 8.06 -1.26 -1.80
N VAL A 287 9.04 -0.64 -2.46
CA VAL A 287 10.01 -1.32 -3.34
C VAL A 287 11.42 -1.11 -2.80
#